data_83faafdafa3f3c3d51985e99345c98bc
#
_entry.id   83faafdafa3f3c3d51985e99345c98bc
#
_cell.length_a   1.000
_cell.length_b   1.000
_cell.length_c   1.000
_cell.angle_alpha   90.00
_cell.angle_beta   90.00
_cell.angle_gamma   90.00
#
_symmetry.space_group_name_H-M   'P 1'
#
loop_
_entity.id
_entity.type
_entity.pdbx_description
1 polymer ?
#
loop_
_entity_poly.entity_id
_entity_poly.type
_entity_poly.pdbx_seq_one_letter_code
_entity_poly.pdbx_strand_id
1 'polypeptide(L)'
;MEITRNNFKDNLPKVYKAIEEADFLAIDGEFSGISDGPSVSTLTNGFDTPEERYTKLKKHSMEFLLFQFGLCTFNYDNTEEKYLIKSFNFYIFPKPFNRNSPDKKFVCQSSSIDFLANQGFDFNKVFRNGVPYLNQEEEKLLRDQYEERRSQSNGASTMSYVSPNASKTPVSIPDEQKGFIDKVVERVEDFLKNDQKSMNVEPCTGYQRKLIYQTLNWKYPRGIHVETVESEKKERYIVISKVDEEERKRMEQQKQAKEREELDDAVGFSRIIQAISSSAKLVVGHNMLLDIMHTIHQFFCQLPDELNEFKEVTNCVFPRVLDTKLMASTNPFKEIIYNTSLAELEKRLKEAPFKPPKVDSAEGFPSYNTASEQLHEAGYDAYITGLCFISMANYLGSFLSPPKGYVSSQSKIIRPFFNKLFLMRIMDIPYLNLEGPDLQPKRDNVLHVAFPKEWKTSDLYQLFSAFAVNTSKYAESYRIQTYADYIEKKNEENQTKRKWAEDGWKDLERKRLKPQYNSYIPQNQIFYGNCFVAPSFAVKRSMSPIQEETTASEDTEVHTRENDPSNPGATEQGKKPKNHKRQKIDSTPPETSDSGSSGLFEVPDTW
;
A
#
# COMPACT_ATOMS: atom_id res chain seq x y z
N MET A 1 15.60 11.68 -7.08
CA MET A 1 16.45 10.48 -7.32
C MET A 1 15.56 9.25 -7.33
N GLU A 2 15.51 8.52 -8.44
CA GLU A 2 14.74 7.28 -8.52
C GLU A 2 15.46 6.13 -7.77
N ILE A 3 14.69 5.44 -6.93
CA ILE A 3 15.15 4.29 -6.16
C ILE A 3 14.34 3.05 -6.54
N THR A 4 15.08 2.05 -7.02
CA THR A 4 14.56 0.73 -7.34
C THR A 4 15.36 -0.33 -6.60
N ARG A 5 14.96 -1.59 -6.65
CA ARG A 5 15.72 -2.71 -6.07
C ARG A 5 17.19 -2.74 -6.48
N ASN A 6 17.50 -2.29 -7.71
CA ASN A 6 18.84 -2.38 -8.27
C ASN A 6 19.84 -1.43 -7.61
N ASN A 7 19.37 -0.30 -7.06
CA ASN A 7 20.22 0.72 -6.44
C ASN A 7 19.81 1.06 -4.99
N PHE A 8 18.84 0.33 -4.42
CA PHE A 8 18.30 0.60 -3.09
C PHE A 8 19.40 0.51 -2.02
N LYS A 9 20.15 -0.59 -2.00
CA LYS A 9 21.20 -0.85 -1.01
C LYS A 9 22.29 0.22 -1.03
N ASP A 10 22.72 0.63 -2.22
CA ASP A 10 23.79 1.62 -2.39
C ASP A 10 23.36 3.03 -1.98
N ASN A 11 22.06 3.34 -2.14
CA ASN A 11 21.53 4.65 -1.78
C ASN A 11 20.94 4.72 -0.37
N LEU A 12 20.77 3.60 0.31
CA LEU A 12 20.20 3.56 1.66
C LEU A 12 20.93 4.47 2.66
N PRO A 13 22.29 4.52 2.72
CA PRO A 13 22.99 5.46 3.58
C PRO A 13 22.71 6.93 3.26
N LYS A 14 22.52 7.26 1.97
CA LYS A 14 22.18 8.62 1.53
C LYS A 14 20.77 9.02 1.99
N VAL A 15 19.81 8.07 1.93
CA VAL A 15 18.44 8.30 2.41
C VAL A 15 18.45 8.52 3.92
N TYR A 16 19.13 7.68 4.68
CA TYR A 16 19.22 7.84 6.13
C TYR A 16 19.84 9.19 6.53
N LYS A 17 20.94 9.55 5.89
CA LYS A 17 21.57 10.85 6.11
C LYS A 17 20.64 12.02 5.74
N ALA A 18 19.89 11.90 4.65
CA ALA A 18 18.94 12.93 4.24
C ALA A 18 17.80 13.10 5.27
N ILE A 19 17.27 12.00 5.81
CA ILE A 19 16.25 12.03 6.87
C ILE A 19 16.81 12.66 8.15
N GLU A 20 18.02 12.29 8.55
CA GLU A 20 18.67 12.79 9.76
C GLU A 20 18.91 14.31 9.70
N GLU A 21 19.42 14.81 8.57
CA GLU A 21 19.75 16.23 8.36
C GLU A 21 18.52 17.12 8.16
N ALA A 22 17.35 16.56 7.86
CA ALA A 22 16.15 17.33 7.52
C ALA A 22 15.55 18.08 8.73
N ASP A 23 15.01 19.26 8.49
CA ASP A 23 14.13 19.97 9.43
C ASP A 23 12.72 19.39 9.44
N PHE A 24 12.25 18.94 8.26
CA PHE A 24 11.00 18.22 8.08
C PHE A 24 11.05 17.38 6.80
N LEU A 25 10.10 16.45 6.68
CA LEU A 25 9.94 15.54 5.57
C LEU A 25 8.61 15.80 4.88
N ALA A 26 8.56 15.74 3.57
CA ALA A 26 7.31 15.69 2.81
C ALA A 26 7.17 14.33 2.14
N ILE A 27 5.96 13.78 2.12
CA ILE A 27 5.65 12.46 1.55
C ILE A 27 4.43 12.54 0.64
N ASP A 28 4.39 11.64 -0.32
CA ASP A 28 3.26 11.40 -1.20
C ASP A 28 3.31 9.96 -1.73
N GLY A 29 2.19 9.41 -2.21
CA GLY A 29 2.13 8.04 -2.67
C GLY A 29 1.23 7.80 -3.87
N GLU A 30 1.65 6.88 -4.79
CA GLU A 30 0.83 6.42 -5.90
C GLU A 30 0.29 5.00 -5.64
N PHE A 31 -1.01 4.80 -5.92
CA PHE A 31 -1.74 3.60 -5.51
C PHE A 31 -2.25 2.77 -6.69
N SER A 32 -2.39 1.47 -6.48
CA SER A 32 -3.03 0.56 -7.45
C SER A 32 -4.54 0.79 -7.61
N GLY A 33 -5.12 1.56 -6.73
CA GLY A 33 -6.53 1.92 -6.68
C GLY A 33 -6.90 2.59 -5.37
N ILE A 34 -8.09 3.15 -5.31
CA ILE A 34 -8.56 3.93 -4.18
C ILE A 34 -9.91 3.45 -3.66
N SER A 35 -10.74 2.86 -4.53
CA SER A 35 -12.11 2.47 -4.19
C SER A 35 -12.64 1.35 -5.09
N ASP A 36 -13.68 0.63 -4.63
CA ASP A 36 -14.32 -0.48 -5.35
C ASP A 36 -15.18 -0.06 -6.58
N GLY A 37 -14.86 1.03 -7.27
CA GLY A 37 -15.52 1.42 -8.51
C GLY A 37 -16.65 2.46 -8.38
N PRO A 38 -17.61 2.52 -9.31
CA PRO A 38 -18.45 3.70 -9.54
C PRO A 38 -19.42 4.07 -8.41
N SER A 39 -19.57 3.25 -7.38
CA SER A 39 -20.35 3.62 -6.19
C SER A 39 -19.53 4.40 -5.14
N VAL A 40 -18.70 5.34 -5.60
CA VAL A 40 -18.00 6.32 -4.75
C VAL A 40 -18.98 7.04 -3.80
N SER A 41 -20.25 7.11 -4.17
CA SER A 41 -21.32 7.65 -3.31
C SER A 41 -21.51 6.90 -1.99
N THR A 42 -21.20 5.61 -1.93
CA THR A 42 -21.29 4.83 -0.68
C THR A 42 -20.08 5.04 0.23
N LEU A 43 -18.92 5.38 -0.35
CA LEU A 43 -17.69 5.67 0.38
C LEU A 43 -17.65 7.08 0.96
N THR A 44 -18.35 8.03 0.34
CA THR A 44 -18.26 9.45 0.68
C THR A 44 -19.63 10.03 1.04
N ASN A 45 -20.20 9.60 2.17
CA ASN A 45 -21.31 10.35 2.75
C ASN A 45 -20.76 11.62 3.40
N GLY A 46 -21.32 12.78 3.04
CA GLY A 46 -20.95 14.09 3.60
C GLY A 46 -21.16 14.21 5.11
N PHE A 47 -21.87 13.29 5.72
CA PHE A 47 -22.14 13.21 7.15
C PHE A 47 -21.50 11.98 7.82
N ASP A 48 -20.53 11.35 7.20
CA ASP A 48 -19.77 10.30 7.89
C ASP A 48 -19.13 10.85 9.16
N THR A 49 -19.13 10.04 10.21
CA THR A 49 -18.23 10.27 11.33
C THR A 49 -16.81 9.86 10.95
N PRO A 50 -15.76 10.32 11.66
CA PRO A 50 -14.39 9.86 11.43
C PRO A 50 -14.27 8.35 11.50
N GLU A 51 -14.98 7.69 12.41
CA GLU A 51 -14.97 6.22 12.55
C GLU A 51 -15.62 5.52 11.36
N GLU A 52 -16.81 6.02 10.91
CA GLU A 52 -17.44 5.47 9.71
C GLU A 52 -16.57 5.64 8.47
N ARG A 53 -15.89 6.79 8.33
CA ARG A 53 -14.97 7.04 7.23
C ARG A 53 -13.76 6.12 7.31
N TYR A 54 -13.14 5.96 8.47
CA TYR A 54 -12.04 5.05 8.68
C TYR A 54 -12.43 3.61 8.30
N THR A 55 -13.55 3.12 8.81
CA THR A 55 -14.05 1.75 8.52
C THR A 55 -14.24 1.51 7.03
N LYS A 56 -14.76 2.52 6.30
CA LYS A 56 -14.93 2.44 4.84
C LYS A 56 -13.59 2.41 4.10
N LEU A 57 -12.65 3.27 4.48
CA LEU A 57 -11.36 3.38 3.83
C LEU A 57 -10.44 2.22 4.18
N LYS A 58 -10.53 1.67 5.40
CA LYS A 58 -9.68 0.57 5.87
C LYS A 58 -9.68 -0.61 4.91
N LYS A 59 -10.88 -1.08 4.52
CA LYS A 59 -11.00 -2.22 3.60
C LYS A 59 -10.20 -1.99 2.31
N HIS A 60 -10.36 -0.82 1.70
CA HIS A 60 -9.68 -0.49 0.46
C HIS A 60 -8.18 -0.34 0.65
N SER A 61 -7.74 0.33 1.71
CA SER A 61 -6.31 0.49 2.02
C SER A 61 -5.61 -0.84 2.30
N MET A 62 -6.34 -1.90 2.65
CA MET A 62 -5.80 -3.25 2.83
C MET A 62 -5.77 -4.08 1.54
N GLU A 63 -6.56 -3.73 0.53
CA GLU A 63 -6.68 -4.48 -0.72
C GLU A 63 -5.81 -3.91 -1.85
N PHE A 64 -5.65 -2.57 -1.90
CA PHE A 64 -4.82 -1.89 -2.88
C PHE A 64 -3.38 -1.73 -2.39
N LEU A 65 -2.45 -1.56 -3.33
CA LEU A 65 -1.04 -1.32 -3.03
C LEU A 65 -0.65 0.13 -3.27
N LEU A 66 0.24 0.62 -2.41
CA LEU A 66 1.09 1.76 -2.68
C LEU A 66 2.29 1.27 -3.49
N PHE A 67 2.39 1.67 -4.76
CA PHE A 67 3.46 1.24 -5.67
C PHE A 67 4.65 2.19 -5.70
N GLN A 68 4.41 3.47 -5.48
CA GLN A 68 5.43 4.49 -5.50
C GLN A 68 5.30 5.36 -4.26
N PHE A 69 6.43 5.64 -3.64
CA PHE A 69 6.49 6.50 -2.46
C PHE A 69 7.50 7.62 -2.71
N GLY A 70 7.02 8.83 -2.65
CA GLY A 70 7.81 10.04 -2.71
C GLY A 70 8.27 10.47 -1.32
N LEU A 71 9.56 10.74 -1.17
CA LEU A 71 10.13 11.34 0.03
C LEU A 71 10.96 12.55 -0.38
N CYS A 72 10.60 13.71 0.13
CA CYS A 72 11.36 14.92 -0.05
C CYS A 72 11.81 15.45 1.32
N THR A 73 13.11 15.66 1.50
CA THR A 73 13.68 16.17 2.74
C THR A 73 14.06 17.64 2.55
N PHE A 74 13.74 18.46 3.55
CA PHE A 74 13.96 19.89 3.54
C PHE A 74 14.87 20.26 4.71
N ASN A 75 16.00 20.88 4.41
CA ASN A 75 16.96 21.38 5.41
C ASN A 75 17.22 22.86 5.17
N TYR A 76 16.97 23.71 6.16
CA TYR A 76 17.14 25.16 6.03
C TYR A 76 18.57 25.59 6.33
N ASP A 77 19.21 26.18 5.33
CA ASP A 77 20.53 26.81 5.47
C ASP A 77 20.36 28.25 5.98
N ASN A 78 20.72 28.48 7.24
CA ASN A 78 20.66 29.80 7.85
C ASN A 78 21.65 30.82 7.24
N THR A 79 22.71 30.33 6.58
CA THR A 79 23.75 31.19 5.97
C THR A 79 23.25 31.78 4.65
N GLU A 80 22.63 30.92 3.84
CA GLU A 80 22.14 31.26 2.50
C GLU A 80 20.66 31.63 2.49
N GLU A 81 19.97 31.52 3.64
CA GLU A 81 18.54 31.77 3.81
C GLU A 81 17.68 31.02 2.77
N LYS A 82 18.01 29.76 2.52
CA LYS A 82 17.31 28.90 1.57
C LYS A 82 17.17 27.47 2.11
N TYR A 83 16.27 26.68 1.53
CA TYR A 83 16.17 25.26 1.80
C TYR A 83 17.02 24.45 0.82
N LEU A 84 17.80 23.51 1.34
CA LEU A 84 18.44 22.44 0.55
C LEU A 84 17.52 21.23 0.54
N ILE A 85 17.24 20.73 -0.67
CA ILE A 85 16.24 19.69 -0.90
C ILE A 85 16.90 18.43 -1.44
N LYS A 86 16.47 17.26 -0.92
CA LYS A 86 16.84 15.94 -1.43
C LYS A 86 15.55 15.16 -1.66
N SER A 87 15.25 14.89 -2.94
CA SER A 87 14.03 14.18 -3.35
C SER A 87 14.35 12.77 -3.79
N PHE A 88 13.56 11.82 -3.31
CA PHE A 88 13.63 10.40 -3.61
C PHE A 88 12.28 9.91 -4.11
N ASN A 89 12.30 9.04 -5.13
CA ASN A 89 11.12 8.40 -5.67
C ASN A 89 11.33 6.89 -5.64
N PHE A 90 10.65 6.19 -4.75
CA PHE A 90 10.80 4.76 -4.52
C PHE A 90 9.74 3.99 -5.29
N TYR A 91 10.15 3.03 -6.12
CA TYR A 91 9.26 2.05 -6.71
C TYR A 91 9.21 0.81 -5.81
N ILE A 92 8.02 0.38 -5.44
CA ILE A 92 7.79 -0.62 -4.38
C ILE A 92 6.93 -1.75 -4.91
N PHE A 93 7.31 -2.99 -4.59
CA PHE A 93 6.52 -4.15 -4.97
C PHE A 93 6.76 -5.34 -4.03
N PRO A 94 5.71 -6.08 -3.58
CA PRO A 94 5.83 -7.22 -2.67
C PRO A 94 6.39 -8.46 -3.36
N LYS A 95 7.69 -8.44 -3.69
CA LYS A 95 8.34 -9.59 -4.35
C LYS A 95 8.60 -10.73 -3.38
N PRO A 96 8.22 -11.98 -3.72
CA PRO A 96 8.62 -13.13 -2.94
C PRO A 96 10.16 -13.24 -2.93
N PHE A 97 10.73 -13.27 -1.76
CA PHE A 97 12.17 -13.36 -1.54
C PHE A 97 12.67 -14.81 -1.69
N ASN A 98 11.91 -15.76 -1.15
CA ASN A 98 12.15 -17.18 -1.25
C ASN A 98 10.82 -17.94 -1.29
N ARG A 99 10.86 -19.28 -1.34
CA ARG A 99 9.65 -20.14 -1.41
C ARG A 99 8.74 -20.03 -0.18
N ASN A 100 9.23 -19.51 0.92
CA ASN A 100 8.50 -19.36 2.19
C ASN A 100 8.08 -17.90 2.43
N SER A 101 8.43 -16.98 1.51
CA SER A 101 8.00 -15.58 1.60
C SER A 101 6.50 -15.48 1.40
N PRO A 102 5.86 -14.48 2.00
CA PRO A 102 4.46 -14.18 1.73
C PRO A 102 4.22 -13.95 0.23
N ASP A 103 3.23 -14.64 -0.33
CA ASP A 103 2.75 -14.41 -1.70
C ASP A 103 1.51 -13.53 -1.65
N LYS A 104 1.74 -12.20 -1.69
CA LYS A 104 0.69 -11.20 -1.47
C LYS A 104 -0.23 -11.11 -2.69
N LYS A 105 -1.54 -11.13 -2.43
CA LYS A 105 -2.58 -10.81 -3.41
C LYS A 105 -3.01 -9.37 -3.21
N PHE A 106 -3.23 -8.65 -4.29
CA PHE A 106 -3.67 -7.27 -4.27
C PHE A 106 -4.63 -6.99 -5.43
N VAL A 107 -5.38 -5.91 -5.30
CA VAL A 107 -6.35 -5.45 -6.30
C VAL A 107 -5.77 -4.27 -7.08
N CYS A 108 -6.13 -4.16 -8.36
CA CYS A 108 -5.87 -3.00 -9.19
C CYS A 108 -7.20 -2.43 -9.69
N GLN A 109 -7.38 -1.12 -9.57
CA GLN A 109 -8.50 -0.40 -10.14
C GLN A 109 -8.12 0.08 -11.53
N SER A 110 -8.87 -0.34 -12.56
CA SER A 110 -8.53 -0.05 -13.96
C SER A 110 -8.42 1.44 -14.27
N SER A 111 -9.29 2.27 -13.70
CA SER A 111 -9.24 3.73 -13.87
C SER A 111 -8.00 4.36 -13.25
N SER A 112 -7.54 3.88 -12.09
CA SER A 112 -6.30 4.37 -11.46
C SER A 112 -5.07 3.96 -12.27
N ILE A 113 -5.06 2.73 -12.78
CA ILE A 113 -3.96 2.24 -13.65
C ILE A 113 -3.93 3.01 -14.97
N ASP A 114 -5.09 3.24 -15.60
CA ASP A 114 -5.18 4.03 -16.84
C ASP A 114 -4.73 5.47 -16.62
N PHE A 115 -5.18 6.07 -15.52
CA PHE A 115 -4.76 7.41 -15.12
C PHE A 115 -3.23 7.53 -14.99
N LEU A 116 -2.60 6.66 -14.19
CA LEU A 116 -1.14 6.66 -14.01
C LEU A 116 -0.40 6.39 -15.33
N ALA A 117 -0.92 5.49 -16.18
CA ALA A 117 -0.34 5.22 -17.51
C ALA A 117 -0.36 6.47 -18.41
N ASN A 118 -1.46 7.23 -18.38
CA ASN A 118 -1.62 8.48 -19.14
C ASN A 118 -0.67 9.59 -18.63
N GLN A 119 -0.27 9.54 -17.34
CA GLN A 119 0.74 10.43 -16.77
C GLN A 119 2.18 9.96 -17.04
N GLY A 120 2.36 8.85 -17.78
CA GLY A 120 3.68 8.32 -18.13
C GLY A 120 4.32 7.46 -17.05
N PHE A 121 3.55 6.96 -16.09
CA PHE A 121 4.04 6.09 -15.03
C PHE A 121 4.60 4.77 -15.58
N ASP A 122 5.84 4.42 -15.23
CA ASP A 122 6.49 3.20 -15.70
C ASP A 122 6.23 2.00 -14.77
N PHE A 123 5.16 1.26 -15.03
CA PHE A 123 4.83 0.04 -14.30
C PHE A 123 5.92 -1.06 -14.37
N ASN A 124 6.79 -1.04 -15.38
CA ASN A 124 7.90 -2.00 -15.44
C ASN A 124 8.90 -1.76 -14.30
N LYS A 125 9.12 -0.49 -13.90
CA LYS A 125 9.94 -0.17 -12.74
C LYS A 125 9.36 -0.77 -11.46
N VAL A 126 8.03 -0.77 -11.30
CA VAL A 126 7.33 -1.40 -10.17
C VAL A 126 7.50 -2.91 -10.22
N PHE A 127 6.96 -3.56 -11.26
CA PHE A 127 6.84 -5.03 -11.27
C PHE A 127 8.18 -5.75 -11.43
N ARG A 128 9.13 -5.19 -12.20
CA ARG A 128 10.45 -5.80 -12.40
C ARG A 128 11.44 -5.40 -11.33
N ASN A 129 11.47 -4.12 -10.97
CA ASN A 129 12.55 -3.51 -10.19
C ASN A 129 12.06 -2.90 -8.85
N GLY A 130 10.79 -3.12 -8.47
CA GLY A 130 10.27 -2.63 -7.20
C GLY A 130 11.04 -3.18 -6.00
N VAL A 131 11.28 -2.30 -5.04
CA VAL A 131 11.91 -2.63 -3.76
C VAL A 131 10.97 -3.53 -2.97
N PRO A 132 11.40 -4.71 -2.50
CA PRO A 132 10.58 -5.56 -1.65
C PRO A 132 10.31 -4.91 -0.30
N TYR A 133 9.35 -5.46 0.44
CA TYR A 133 9.06 -5.06 1.81
C TYR A 133 8.41 -6.18 2.60
N LEU A 134 8.58 -6.13 3.91
CA LEU A 134 7.88 -6.95 4.88
C LEU A 134 7.33 -6.02 5.97
N ASN A 135 6.14 -6.27 6.47
CA ASN A 135 5.69 -5.65 7.70
C ASN A 135 6.35 -6.31 8.92
N GLN A 136 6.12 -5.75 10.11
CA GLN A 136 6.77 -6.24 11.33
C GLN A 136 6.42 -7.69 11.69
N GLU A 137 5.20 -8.13 11.43
CA GLU A 137 4.77 -9.50 11.68
C GLU A 137 5.44 -10.49 10.70
N GLU A 138 5.49 -10.13 9.43
CA GLU A 138 6.15 -10.91 8.38
C GLU A 138 7.66 -10.99 8.61
N GLU A 139 8.28 -9.87 9.00
CA GLU A 139 9.70 -9.82 9.38
C GLU A 139 9.98 -10.73 10.56
N LYS A 140 9.17 -10.65 11.62
CA LYS A 140 9.29 -11.49 12.80
C LYS A 140 9.17 -12.97 12.45
N LEU A 141 8.14 -13.33 11.67
CA LEU A 141 7.93 -14.71 11.23
C LEU A 141 9.14 -15.25 10.44
N LEU A 142 9.72 -14.43 9.58
CA LEU A 142 10.89 -14.82 8.82
C LEU A 142 12.13 -14.96 9.72
N ARG A 143 12.34 -14.08 10.71
CA ARG A 143 13.41 -14.19 11.72
C ARG A 143 13.27 -15.48 12.52
N ASP A 144 12.07 -15.77 13.01
CA ASP A 144 11.78 -16.98 13.80
C ASP A 144 12.10 -18.25 12.98
N GLN A 145 11.77 -18.26 11.68
CA GLN A 145 12.12 -19.37 10.78
C GLN A 145 13.64 -19.55 10.59
N TYR A 146 14.42 -18.47 10.52
CA TYR A 146 15.88 -18.56 10.46
C TYR A 146 16.44 -19.07 11.79
N GLU A 147 15.92 -18.63 12.93
CA GLU A 147 16.33 -19.09 14.26
C GLU A 147 15.99 -20.56 14.49
N GLU A 148 14.80 -21.02 14.07
CA GLU A 148 14.45 -22.44 14.11
C GLU A 148 15.40 -23.30 13.29
N ARG A 149 15.71 -22.90 12.06
CA ARG A 149 16.69 -23.61 11.21
C ARG A 149 18.06 -23.66 11.86
N ARG A 150 18.47 -22.58 12.52
CA ARG A 150 19.74 -22.52 13.23
C ARG A 150 19.74 -23.45 14.44
N SER A 151 18.68 -23.45 15.24
CA SER A 151 18.56 -24.35 16.41
C SER A 151 18.51 -25.81 15.99
N GLN A 152 17.84 -26.13 14.87
CA GLN A 152 17.82 -27.49 14.29
C GLN A 152 19.19 -27.90 13.73
N SER A 153 19.98 -26.99 13.18
CA SER A 153 21.34 -27.30 12.68
C SER A 153 22.39 -27.38 13.77
N ASN A 154 22.21 -26.66 14.88
CA ASN A 154 23.09 -26.67 16.04
C ASN A 154 22.71 -27.71 17.11
N GLY A 155 21.85 -28.65 16.79
CA GLY A 155 21.23 -29.65 17.68
C GLY A 155 22.14 -30.55 18.47
N ALA A 156 23.18 -29.98 19.13
CA ALA A 156 24.01 -30.67 20.11
C ALA A 156 24.01 -30.00 21.50
N SER A 157 23.40 -28.83 21.71
CA SER A 157 23.50 -28.17 23.01
C SER A 157 22.49 -27.06 23.26
N THR A 158 21.18 -27.34 23.29
CA THR A 158 20.29 -26.61 24.23
C THR A 158 18.92 -27.28 24.23
N MET A 159 18.46 -27.68 25.40
CA MET A 159 17.08 -28.11 25.63
C MET A 159 16.12 -26.96 25.37
N SER A 160 15.46 -26.96 24.23
CA SER A 160 14.23 -26.18 23.99
C SER A 160 13.14 -27.17 23.60
N TYR A 161 12.11 -27.22 24.42
CA TYR A 161 10.82 -27.89 24.33
C TYR A 161 10.64 -28.86 23.14
N VAL A 162 11.20 -30.03 23.30
CA VAL A 162 10.95 -31.14 22.37
C VAL A 162 9.68 -31.82 22.85
N SER A 163 8.70 -31.94 21.96
CA SER A 163 7.55 -32.81 22.17
C SER A 163 8.02 -34.16 22.72
N PRO A 164 7.35 -34.74 23.76
CA PRO A 164 7.84 -35.93 24.48
C PRO A 164 8.08 -37.19 23.64
N ASN A 165 7.78 -37.16 22.34
CA ASN A 165 7.86 -38.29 21.43
C ASN A 165 8.89 -38.17 20.29
N ALA A 166 9.76 -37.18 20.29
CA ALA A 166 10.89 -37.14 19.36
C ALA A 166 12.04 -37.97 19.91
N SER A 167 12.09 -39.24 19.58
CA SER A 167 13.20 -40.13 19.93
C SER A 167 14.51 -39.62 19.31
N LYS A 168 15.57 -39.49 20.13
CA LYS A 168 16.96 -39.21 19.74
C LYS A 168 17.58 -40.35 18.91
N THR A 169 16.79 -41.15 18.22
CA THR A 169 17.29 -42.23 17.37
C THR A 169 17.69 -41.65 16.01
N PRO A 170 18.85 -42.07 15.45
CA PRO A 170 19.19 -41.76 14.07
C PRO A 170 18.00 -42.09 13.16
N VAL A 171 17.68 -41.22 12.22
CA VAL A 171 16.63 -41.49 11.26
C VAL A 171 16.90 -42.84 10.64
N SER A 172 15.95 -43.78 10.71
CA SER A 172 16.05 -45.11 10.10
C SER A 172 16.34 -44.92 8.61
N ILE A 173 17.55 -45.30 8.20
CA ILE A 173 17.93 -45.31 6.80
C ILE A 173 17.20 -46.49 6.14
N PRO A 174 16.36 -46.27 5.12
CA PRO A 174 15.71 -47.38 4.41
C PRO A 174 16.74 -48.34 3.88
N ASP A 175 16.42 -49.62 3.88
CA ASP A 175 17.34 -50.70 3.46
C ASP A 175 17.87 -50.49 2.03
N GLU A 176 17.06 -49.91 1.15
CA GLU A 176 17.44 -49.57 -0.22
C GLU A 176 18.54 -48.49 -0.30
N GLN A 177 18.64 -47.61 0.71
CA GLN A 177 19.61 -46.51 0.74
C GLN A 177 20.82 -46.79 1.64
N LYS A 178 20.80 -47.87 2.44
CA LYS A 178 21.90 -48.25 3.33
C LYS A 178 23.21 -48.40 2.58
N GLY A 179 23.21 -49.18 1.50
CA GLY A 179 24.41 -49.44 0.73
C GLY A 179 25.00 -48.17 0.07
N PHE A 180 24.15 -47.19 -0.27
CA PHE A 180 24.62 -45.89 -0.77
C PHE A 180 25.25 -45.06 0.35
N ILE A 181 24.61 -44.97 1.51
CA ILE A 181 25.09 -44.18 2.65
C ILE A 181 26.37 -44.82 3.21
N ASP A 182 26.46 -46.14 3.32
CA ASP A 182 27.66 -46.82 3.80
C ASP A 182 28.88 -46.53 2.91
N LYS A 183 28.71 -46.54 1.59
CA LYS A 183 29.77 -46.15 0.64
C LYS A 183 30.20 -44.69 0.83
N VAL A 184 29.27 -43.79 1.07
CA VAL A 184 29.62 -42.38 1.34
C VAL A 184 30.40 -42.27 2.63
N VAL A 185 29.98 -42.95 3.69
CA VAL A 185 30.66 -42.97 4.99
C VAL A 185 32.07 -43.56 4.87
N GLU A 186 32.26 -44.69 4.18
CA GLU A 186 33.57 -45.30 3.91
C GLU A 186 34.52 -44.32 3.19
N ARG A 187 34.02 -43.68 2.13
CA ARG A 187 34.79 -42.64 1.42
C ARG A 187 35.16 -41.44 2.33
N VAL A 188 34.29 -41.04 3.25
CA VAL A 188 34.60 -39.99 4.22
C VAL A 188 35.66 -40.46 5.23
N GLU A 189 35.62 -41.72 5.69
CA GLU A 189 36.64 -42.28 6.56
C GLU A 189 38.02 -42.30 5.90
N ASP A 190 38.09 -42.68 4.63
CA ASP A 190 39.33 -42.64 3.86
C ASP A 190 39.79 -41.21 3.55
N PHE A 191 38.86 -40.30 3.26
CA PHE A 191 39.16 -38.89 3.12
C PHE A 191 39.76 -38.30 4.41
N LEU A 192 39.26 -38.67 5.58
CA LEU A 192 39.78 -38.16 6.85
C LEU A 192 41.22 -38.61 7.12
N LYS A 193 41.65 -39.83 6.60
CA LYS A 193 43.02 -40.34 6.72
C LYS A 193 44.00 -39.70 5.73
N ASN A 194 43.51 -39.11 4.65
CA ASN A 194 44.34 -38.50 3.58
C ASN A 194 44.54 -37.00 3.82
N ASP A 195 45.60 -36.44 3.20
CA ASP A 195 45.91 -34.99 3.31
C ASP A 195 45.04 -34.06 2.45
N GLN A 196 44.04 -34.59 1.79
CA GLN A 196 43.11 -33.81 1.00
C GLN A 196 42.27 -32.87 1.88
N LYS A 197 42.07 -31.61 1.43
CA LYS A 197 41.27 -30.61 2.17
C LYS A 197 39.77 -30.73 1.91
N SER A 198 39.36 -31.22 0.73
CA SER A 198 37.96 -31.41 0.37
C SER A 198 37.75 -32.60 -0.53
N MET A 199 36.54 -33.18 -0.50
CA MET A 199 36.10 -34.24 -1.39
C MET A 199 34.68 -33.98 -1.90
N ASN A 200 34.40 -34.41 -3.13
CA ASN A 200 33.07 -34.32 -3.72
C ASN A 200 32.36 -35.66 -3.68
N VAL A 201 31.11 -35.63 -3.29
CA VAL A 201 30.18 -36.77 -3.46
C VAL A 201 29.50 -36.63 -4.82
N GLU A 202 29.29 -37.72 -5.51
CA GLU A 202 28.60 -37.74 -6.80
C GLU A 202 27.23 -37.06 -6.72
N PRO A 203 26.75 -36.46 -7.84
CA PRO A 203 25.41 -35.87 -7.87
C PRO A 203 24.35 -36.86 -7.39
N CYS A 204 23.51 -36.43 -6.45
CA CYS A 204 22.55 -37.30 -5.80
C CYS A 204 21.20 -36.59 -5.59
N THR A 205 20.15 -37.37 -5.36
CA THR A 205 18.79 -36.85 -5.15
C THR A 205 18.69 -35.99 -3.89
N GLY A 206 17.67 -35.16 -3.81
CA GLY A 206 17.42 -34.32 -2.60
C GLY A 206 17.24 -35.17 -1.35
N TYR A 207 16.63 -36.34 -1.47
CA TYR A 207 16.46 -37.28 -0.38
C TYR A 207 17.79 -37.88 0.07
N GLN A 208 18.63 -38.34 -0.86
CA GLN A 208 19.97 -38.84 -0.54
C GLN A 208 20.84 -37.78 0.13
N ARG A 209 20.81 -36.52 -0.36
CA ARG A 209 21.51 -35.43 0.32
C ARG A 209 21.07 -35.26 1.77
N LYS A 210 19.75 -35.29 2.04
CA LYS A 210 19.22 -35.23 3.41
C LYS A 210 19.78 -36.37 4.29
N LEU A 211 19.82 -37.60 3.80
CA LEU A 211 20.36 -38.73 4.53
C LEU A 211 21.87 -38.57 4.79
N ILE A 212 22.64 -38.07 3.80
CA ILE A 212 24.08 -37.82 3.96
C ILE A 212 24.30 -36.77 5.07
N TYR A 213 23.58 -35.64 5.02
CA TYR A 213 23.69 -34.61 6.08
C TYR A 213 23.38 -35.17 7.46
N GLN A 214 22.32 -35.94 7.62
CA GLN A 214 21.91 -36.51 8.90
C GLN A 214 22.96 -37.50 9.42
N THR A 215 23.44 -38.37 8.55
CA THR A 215 24.42 -39.43 8.92
C THR A 215 25.77 -38.82 9.29
N LEU A 216 26.27 -37.89 8.46
CA LEU A 216 27.59 -37.30 8.67
C LEU A 216 27.59 -36.36 9.87
N ASN A 217 26.56 -35.54 10.09
CA ASN A 217 26.44 -34.68 11.26
C ASN A 217 26.34 -35.48 12.57
N TRP A 218 25.71 -36.66 12.53
CA TRP A 218 25.64 -37.55 13.70
C TRP A 218 26.98 -38.27 13.95
N LYS A 219 27.61 -38.80 12.90
CA LYS A 219 28.85 -39.58 13.02
C LYS A 219 30.09 -38.70 13.24
N TYR A 220 30.11 -37.53 12.61
CA TYR A 220 31.23 -36.59 12.67
C TYR A 220 30.76 -35.19 13.10
N PRO A 221 30.43 -34.99 14.38
CA PRO A 221 29.95 -33.70 14.86
C PRO A 221 31.00 -32.59 14.82
N ARG A 222 32.29 -32.94 14.62
CA ARG A 222 33.43 -32.03 14.52
C ARG A 222 34.40 -32.50 13.45
N GLY A 223 35.20 -31.58 12.92
CA GLY A 223 36.29 -31.87 11.97
C GLY A 223 35.92 -31.89 10.50
N ILE A 224 34.64 -31.89 10.16
CA ILE A 224 34.16 -31.80 8.76
C ILE A 224 33.07 -30.74 8.60
N HIS A 225 33.04 -30.15 7.44
CA HIS A 225 31.93 -29.30 6.94
C HIS A 225 31.30 -29.99 5.73
N VAL A 226 29.99 -30.01 5.69
CA VAL A 226 29.20 -30.63 4.61
C VAL A 226 28.35 -29.53 3.95
N GLU A 227 28.52 -29.30 2.68
CA GLU A 227 27.73 -28.33 1.93
C GLU A 227 27.20 -28.88 0.62
N THR A 228 26.08 -28.34 0.13
CA THR A 228 25.53 -28.66 -1.20
C THR A 228 25.93 -27.57 -2.19
N VAL A 229 26.65 -27.95 -3.24
CA VAL A 229 27.08 -27.08 -4.34
C VAL A 229 26.29 -27.43 -5.59
N GLU A 230 25.99 -26.42 -6.41
CA GLU A 230 25.34 -26.60 -7.71
C GLU A 230 26.39 -26.40 -8.81
N SER A 231 26.50 -27.40 -9.71
CA SER A 231 27.41 -27.33 -10.87
C SER A 231 26.84 -26.39 -11.95
N GLU A 232 27.68 -26.00 -12.92
CA GLU A 232 27.25 -25.25 -14.10
C GLU A 232 26.12 -25.91 -14.89
N LYS A 233 26.01 -27.26 -14.78
CA LYS A 233 24.94 -28.06 -15.39
C LYS A 233 23.66 -28.12 -14.52
N LYS A 234 23.57 -27.33 -13.45
CA LYS A 234 22.45 -27.35 -12.48
C LYS A 234 22.29 -28.66 -11.71
N GLU A 235 23.31 -29.50 -11.70
CA GLU A 235 23.32 -30.70 -10.86
C GLU A 235 23.81 -30.36 -9.45
N ARG A 236 23.15 -30.89 -8.43
CA ARG A 236 23.50 -30.62 -7.03
C ARG A 236 24.24 -31.81 -6.42
N TYR A 237 25.42 -31.55 -5.92
CA TYR A 237 26.27 -32.50 -5.24
C TYR A 237 26.73 -32.00 -3.88
N ILE A 238 27.24 -32.91 -3.03
CA ILE A 238 27.77 -32.57 -1.72
C ILE A 238 29.28 -32.45 -1.78
N VAL A 239 29.79 -31.38 -1.19
CA VAL A 239 31.22 -31.16 -0.90
C VAL A 239 31.43 -31.35 0.60
N ILE A 240 32.43 -32.13 0.95
CA ILE A 240 32.84 -32.39 2.34
C ILE A 240 34.26 -31.86 2.48
N SER A 241 34.46 -30.91 3.43
CA SER A 241 35.76 -30.27 3.69
C SER A 241 36.21 -30.56 5.12
N LYS A 242 37.54 -30.73 5.30
CA LYS A 242 38.13 -30.75 6.63
C LYS A 242 38.18 -29.31 7.15
N VAL A 243 37.64 -29.08 8.31
CA VAL A 243 37.59 -27.74 8.94
C VAL A 243 38.02 -27.86 10.39
N ASP A 244 38.88 -26.94 10.82
CA ASP A 244 39.19 -26.76 12.21
C ASP A 244 38.05 -25.94 12.90
N GLU A 245 38.16 -25.84 14.21
CA GLU A 245 37.11 -25.14 15.01
C GLU A 245 37.05 -23.64 14.71
N GLU A 246 38.16 -23.02 14.33
CA GLU A 246 38.21 -21.60 13.99
C GLU A 246 37.60 -21.34 12.61
N GLU A 247 37.93 -22.19 11.65
CA GLU A 247 37.37 -22.10 10.30
C GLU A 247 35.87 -22.40 10.30
N ARG A 248 35.41 -23.35 11.11
CA ARG A 248 33.99 -23.62 11.32
C ARG A 248 33.26 -22.41 11.89
N LYS A 249 33.81 -21.75 12.93
CA LYS A 249 33.24 -20.52 13.49
C LYS A 249 33.19 -19.41 12.45
N ARG A 250 34.22 -19.26 11.65
CA ARG A 250 34.26 -18.26 10.58
C ARG A 250 33.19 -18.52 9.52
N MET A 251 33.03 -19.76 9.06
CA MET A 251 31.99 -20.17 8.10
C MET A 251 30.58 -19.93 8.68
N GLU A 252 30.37 -20.27 9.93
CA GLU A 252 29.08 -20.03 10.62
C GLU A 252 28.79 -18.54 10.72
N GLN A 253 29.78 -17.71 11.07
CA GLN A 253 29.63 -16.25 11.08
C GLN A 253 29.32 -15.68 9.70
N GLN A 254 30.00 -16.17 8.64
CA GLN A 254 29.73 -15.77 7.27
C GLN A 254 28.30 -16.16 6.82
N LYS A 255 27.87 -17.36 7.18
CA LYS A 255 26.50 -17.81 6.91
C LYS A 255 25.47 -16.93 7.63
N GLN A 256 25.69 -16.63 8.90
CA GLN A 256 24.82 -15.76 9.68
C GLN A 256 24.79 -14.32 9.13
N ALA A 257 25.94 -13.81 8.69
CA ALA A 257 26.01 -12.49 8.05
C ALA A 257 25.20 -12.46 6.74
N LYS A 258 25.34 -13.51 5.93
CA LYS A 258 24.57 -13.65 4.68
C LYS A 258 23.07 -13.78 4.94
N GLU A 259 22.64 -14.61 5.90
CA GLU A 259 21.24 -14.74 6.30
C GLU A 259 20.66 -13.40 6.80
N ARG A 260 21.45 -12.63 7.55
CA ARG A 260 21.04 -11.29 8.00
C ARG A 260 20.89 -10.32 6.82
N GLU A 261 21.85 -10.33 5.89
CA GLU A 261 21.80 -9.51 4.70
C GLU A 261 20.58 -9.85 3.84
N GLU A 262 20.30 -11.14 3.65
CA GLU A 262 19.12 -11.62 2.92
C GLU A 262 17.81 -11.17 3.59
N LEU A 263 17.76 -11.18 4.93
CA LEU A 263 16.62 -10.68 5.68
C LEU A 263 16.46 -9.16 5.52
N ASP A 264 17.55 -8.41 5.66
CA ASP A 264 17.56 -6.96 5.49
C ASP A 264 17.11 -6.55 4.08
N ASP A 265 17.51 -7.31 3.06
CA ASP A 265 17.06 -7.14 1.67
C ASP A 265 15.55 -7.44 1.52
N ALA A 266 15.02 -8.42 2.24
CA ALA A 266 13.61 -8.75 2.22
C ALA A 266 12.74 -7.72 2.96
N VAL A 267 13.21 -7.20 4.11
CA VAL A 267 12.55 -6.09 4.83
C VAL A 267 12.51 -4.83 3.96
N GLY A 268 13.56 -4.61 3.15
CA GLY A 268 13.61 -3.65 2.06
C GLY A 268 13.07 -2.27 2.43
N PHE A 269 12.00 -1.83 1.73
CA PHE A 269 11.46 -0.48 1.87
C PHE A 269 10.94 -0.17 3.30
N SER A 270 10.49 -1.15 4.06
CA SER A 270 10.02 -0.94 5.44
C SER A 270 11.10 -0.31 6.34
N ARG A 271 12.39 -0.52 6.01
CA ARG A 271 13.53 0.15 6.68
C ARG A 271 13.50 1.67 6.52
N ILE A 272 12.97 2.19 5.40
CA ILE A 272 12.81 3.63 5.19
C ILE A 272 11.74 4.19 6.12
N ILE A 273 10.59 3.49 6.23
CA ILE A 273 9.51 3.90 7.13
C ILE A 273 9.97 3.84 8.60
N GLN A 274 10.75 2.83 8.98
CA GLN A 274 11.36 2.74 10.30
C GLN A 274 12.31 3.92 10.57
N ALA A 275 13.09 4.34 9.57
CA ALA A 275 13.99 5.49 9.69
C ALA A 275 13.20 6.81 9.84
N ILE A 276 12.14 7.01 9.05
CA ILE A 276 11.23 8.15 9.17
C ILE A 276 10.62 8.19 10.57
N SER A 277 10.07 7.08 11.04
CA SER A 277 9.48 6.94 12.37
C SER A 277 10.49 7.29 13.48
N SER A 278 11.68 6.68 13.43
CA SER A 278 12.73 6.89 14.42
C SER A 278 13.29 8.31 14.45
N SER A 279 13.22 9.04 13.33
CA SER A 279 13.68 10.42 13.22
C SER A 279 12.84 11.39 14.03
N ALA A 280 11.59 11.06 14.31
CA ALA A 280 10.58 11.91 14.95
C ALA A 280 10.46 13.31 14.30
N LYS A 281 10.80 13.44 13.01
CA LYS A 281 10.67 14.67 12.24
C LYS A 281 9.19 14.94 11.93
N LEU A 282 8.86 16.20 11.65
CA LEU A 282 7.55 16.53 11.13
C LEU A 282 7.40 15.92 9.73
N VAL A 283 6.35 15.15 9.52
CA VAL A 283 5.97 14.58 8.22
C VAL A 283 4.81 15.39 7.65
N VAL A 284 5.01 15.94 6.48
CA VAL A 284 4.04 16.80 5.78
C VAL A 284 3.49 16.02 4.59
N GLY A 285 2.18 16.03 4.41
CA GLY A 285 1.51 15.46 3.25
C GLY A 285 0.39 16.37 2.74
N HIS A 286 -0.27 15.95 1.66
CA HIS A 286 -1.41 16.66 1.11
C HIS A 286 -2.60 15.72 0.95
N ASN A 287 -3.66 15.87 1.76
CA ASN A 287 -4.78 14.92 1.80
C ASN A 287 -4.32 13.49 2.15
N MET A 288 -3.40 13.40 3.09
CA MET A 288 -2.50 12.27 3.32
C MET A 288 -3.11 11.11 4.15
N LEU A 289 -4.41 11.07 4.40
CA LEU A 289 -5.02 9.99 5.19
C LEU A 289 -4.80 8.61 4.56
N LEU A 290 -4.97 8.49 3.23
CA LEU A 290 -4.73 7.23 2.52
C LEU A 290 -3.25 6.85 2.52
N ASP A 291 -2.35 7.83 2.34
CA ASP A 291 -0.90 7.60 2.40
C ASP A 291 -0.49 7.00 3.75
N ILE A 292 -1.01 7.55 4.85
CA ILE A 292 -0.78 7.04 6.20
C ILE A 292 -1.36 5.62 6.37
N MET A 293 -2.61 5.39 5.94
CA MET A 293 -3.26 4.09 6.07
C MET A 293 -2.52 3.00 5.29
N HIS A 294 -2.17 3.27 4.03
CA HIS A 294 -1.39 2.33 3.20
C HIS A 294 0.01 2.09 3.76
N THR A 295 0.69 3.15 4.22
CA THR A 295 2.04 3.04 4.80
C THR A 295 2.03 2.17 6.05
N ILE A 296 1.08 2.37 6.95
CA ILE A 296 0.96 1.54 8.16
C ILE A 296 0.65 0.09 7.77
N HIS A 297 -0.35 -0.12 6.89
CA HIS A 297 -0.74 -1.47 6.49
C HIS A 297 0.39 -2.25 5.81
N GLN A 298 1.06 -1.63 4.85
CA GLN A 298 2.06 -2.34 4.05
C GLN A 298 3.38 -2.55 4.79
N PHE A 299 3.84 -1.58 5.58
CA PHE A 299 5.21 -1.54 6.07
C PHE A 299 5.35 -1.68 7.58
N PHE A 300 4.25 -1.58 8.32
CA PHE A 300 4.28 -1.64 9.78
C PHE A 300 3.45 -2.79 10.34
N CYS A 301 2.11 -2.67 10.34
CA CYS A 301 1.21 -3.71 10.83
C CYS A 301 -0.13 -3.65 10.10
N GLN A 302 -0.94 -4.69 10.25
CA GLN A 302 -2.32 -4.67 9.77
C GLN A 302 -3.09 -3.51 10.42
N LEU A 303 -3.94 -2.82 9.63
CA LEU A 303 -4.75 -1.73 10.17
C LEU A 303 -5.68 -2.23 11.28
N PRO A 304 -5.67 -1.58 12.44
CA PRO A 304 -6.55 -1.94 13.56
C PRO A 304 -8.04 -1.90 13.21
N ASP A 305 -8.87 -2.63 13.94
CA ASP A 305 -10.31 -2.60 13.73
C ASP A 305 -10.93 -1.31 14.24
N GLU A 306 -10.45 -0.80 15.36
CA GLU A 306 -10.96 0.38 16.02
C GLU A 306 -10.17 1.63 15.63
N LEU A 307 -10.88 2.75 15.42
CA LEU A 307 -10.26 4.03 15.04
C LEU A 307 -9.25 4.53 16.09
N ASN A 308 -9.53 4.34 17.38
CA ASN A 308 -8.63 4.80 18.43
C ASN A 308 -7.29 4.06 18.40
N GLU A 309 -7.31 2.75 18.18
CA GLU A 309 -6.10 1.95 18.01
C GLU A 309 -5.30 2.40 16.76
N PHE A 310 -6.01 2.71 15.66
CA PHE A 310 -5.37 3.29 14.48
C PHE A 310 -4.68 4.63 14.79
N LYS A 311 -5.30 5.50 15.56
CA LYS A 311 -4.69 6.77 16.00
C LYS A 311 -3.43 6.54 16.82
N GLU A 312 -3.47 5.58 17.76
CA GLU A 312 -2.32 5.22 18.59
C GLU A 312 -1.16 4.68 17.73
N VAL A 313 -1.44 3.73 16.83
CA VAL A 313 -0.45 3.20 15.89
C VAL A 313 0.12 4.31 15.00
N THR A 314 -0.75 5.19 14.49
CA THR A 314 -0.31 6.32 13.66
C THR A 314 0.64 7.24 14.44
N ASN A 315 0.32 7.58 15.69
CA ASN A 315 1.18 8.41 16.53
C ASN A 315 2.50 7.72 16.88
N CYS A 316 2.53 6.39 17.00
CA CYS A 316 3.77 5.64 17.18
C CYS A 316 4.67 5.70 15.94
N VAL A 317 4.08 5.53 14.73
CA VAL A 317 4.84 5.52 13.48
C VAL A 317 5.21 6.94 13.04
N PHE A 318 4.29 7.88 13.17
CA PHE A 318 4.42 9.27 12.78
C PHE A 318 4.04 10.21 13.93
N PRO A 319 4.96 10.48 14.85
CA PRO A 319 4.67 11.28 16.05
C PRO A 319 4.20 12.71 15.74
N ARG A 320 4.55 13.24 14.56
CA ARG A 320 4.15 14.56 14.10
C ARG A 320 3.84 14.55 12.62
N VAL A 321 2.59 14.82 12.29
CA VAL A 321 2.12 14.97 10.91
C VAL A 321 1.44 16.31 10.71
N LEU A 322 1.45 16.80 9.47
CA LEU A 322 0.72 18.00 9.07
C LEU A 322 0.18 17.80 7.65
N ASP A 323 -1.12 18.04 7.50
CA ASP A 323 -1.80 17.95 6.21
C ASP A 323 -1.96 19.36 5.61
N THR A 324 -1.28 19.63 4.48
CA THR A 324 -1.30 20.94 3.81
C THR A 324 -2.67 21.28 3.23
N LYS A 325 -3.48 20.27 2.86
CA LYS A 325 -4.86 20.50 2.41
C LYS A 325 -5.74 20.99 3.56
N LEU A 326 -5.58 20.43 4.74
CA LEU A 326 -6.25 20.94 5.94
C LEU A 326 -5.80 22.37 6.26
N MET A 327 -4.49 22.61 6.23
CA MET A 327 -3.93 23.93 6.48
C MET A 327 -4.51 24.97 5.52
N ALA A 328 -4.53 24.69 4.21
CA ALA A 328 -5.09 25.54 3.17
C ALA A 328 -6.61 25.77 3.34
N SER A 329 -7.33 24.79 3.88
CA SER A 329 -8.78 24.86 4.11
C SER A 329 -9.18 25.52 5.43
N THR A 330 -8.22 26.03 6.22
CA THR A 330 -8.42 26.62 7.55
C THR A 330 -8.03 28.10 7.53
N ASN A 331 -8.67 28.94 8.37
CA ASN A 331 -8.30 30.34 8.49
C ASN A 331 -6.84 30.51 8.99
N PRO A 332 -6.09 31.50 8.45
CA PRO A 332 -6.55 32.55 7.53
C PRO A 332 -6.57 32.14 6.03
N PHE A 333 -6.08 30.97 5.66
CA PHE A 333 -5.88 30.57 4.27
C PHE A 333 -7.20 30.38 3.50
N LYS A 334 -8.23 29.87 4.16
CA LYS A 334 -9.55 29.62 3.56
C LYS A 334 -10.16 30.88 2.90
N GLU A 335 -9.79 32.07 3.37
CA GLU A 335 -10.30 33.35 2.84
C GLU A 335 -9.60 33.79 1.55
N ILE A 336 -8.42 33.21 1.26
CA ILE A 336 -7.55 33.64 0.15
C ILE A 336 -7.14 32.49 -0.78
N ILE A 337 -7.48 31.24 -0.43
CA ILE A 337 -7.25 30.02 -1.22
C ILE A 337 -8.60 29.36 -1.48
N TYR A 338 -9.06 29.41 -2.72
CA TYR A 338 -10.37 28.87 -3.11
C TYR A 338 -10.32 27.44 -3.61
N ASN A 339 -9.22 27.06 -4.25
CA ASN A 339 -8.97 25.70 -4.70
C ASN A 339 -7.78 25.10 -3.95
N THR A 340 -8.01 24.00 -3.27
CA THR A 340 -7.01 23.31 -2.43
C THR A 340 -6.49 22.02 -3.06
N SER A 341 -6.69 21.77 -4.38
CA SER A 341 -5.95 20.72 -5.09
C SER A 341 -4.46 21.09 -5.10
N LEU A 342 -3.57 20.11 -5.08
CA LEU A 342 -2.14 20.36 -4.89
C LEU A 342 -1.57 21.28 -5.97
N ALA A 343 -1.92 21.05 -7.24
CA ALA A 343 -1.47 21.86 -8.36
C ALA A 343 -1.96 23.33 -8.28
N GLU A 344 -3.25 23.54 -7.98
CA GLU A 344 -3.81 24.89 -7.87
C GLU A 344 -3.32 25.60 -6.61
N LEU A 345 -3.12 24.85 -5.52
CA LEU A 345 -2.53 25.39 -4.30
C LEU A 345 -1.11 25.90 -4.57
N GLU A 346 -0.29 25.13 -5.26
CA GLU A 346 1.07 25.51 -5.63
C GLU A 346 1.09 26.76 -6.51
N LYS A 347 0.22 26.84 -7.52
CA LYS A 347 0.07 28.04 -8.37
C LYS A 347 -0.33 29.26 -7.53
N ARG A 348 -1.34 29.11 -6.66
CA ARG A 348 -1.82 30.20 -5.81
C ARG A 348 -0.76 30.71 -4.83
N LEU A 349 0.07 29.83 -4.29
CA LEU A 349 1.12 30.18 -3.35
C LEU A 349 2.34 30.88 -3.98
N LYS A 350 2.42 30.94 -5.29
CA LYS A 350 3.40 31.77 -6.03
C LYS A 350 2.99 33.23 -6.15
N GLU A 351 1.72 33.53 -5.92
CA GLU A 351 1.16 34.87 -6.07
C GLU A 351 1.03 35.60 -4.72
N ALA A 352 0.98 36.91 -4.79
CA ALA A 352 0.72 37.72 -3.58
C ALA A 352 -0.61 37.31 -2.90
N PRO A 353 -0.70 37.31 -1.58
CA PRO A 353 0.26 37.84 -0.59
C PRO A 353 1.38 36.86 -0.19
N PHE A 354 1.41 35.65 -0.78
CA PHE A 354 2.44 34.66 -0.50
C PHE A 354 3.77 35.03 -1.16
N LYS A 355 4.84 34.41 -0.68
CA LYS A 355 6.17 34.49 -1.27
C LYS A 355 6.73 33.12 -1.46
N PRO A 356 7.12 32.75 -2.69
CA PRO A 356 7.78 31.46 -2.93
C PRO A 356 9.03 31.32 -2.06
N PRO A 357 9.26 30.14 -1.43
CA PRO A 357 10.49 29.91 -0.68
C PRO A 357 11.70 29.87 -1.62
N LYS A 358 12.87 30.27 -1.13
CA LYS A 358 14.12 30.02 -1.82
C LYS A 358 14.52 28.56 -1.58
N VAL A 359 14.71 27.82 -2.64
CA VAL A 359 15.01 26.40 -2.58
C VAL A 359 16.06 26.02 -3.63
N ASP A 360 16.98 25.15 -3.26
CA ASP A 360 17.96 24.53 -4.17
C ASP A 360 17.98 23.02 -3.94
N SER A 361 18.15 22.26 -5.02
CA SER A 361 18.42 20.83 -4.89
C SER A 361 19.85 20.62 -4.44
N ALA A 362 20.05 19.70 -3.49
CA ALA A 362 21.39 19.31 -3.06
C ALA A 362 22.17 18.67 -4.21
N GLU A 363 23.50 18.77 -4.18
CA GLU A 363 24.36 18.19 -5.20
C GLU A 363 24.10 16.68 -5.36
N GLY A 364 23.95 16.23 -6.61
CA GLY A 364 23.65 14.85 -6.95
C GLY A 364 22.16 14.44 -6.82
N PHE A 365 21.27 15.40 -6.54
CA PHE A 365 19.82 15.18 -6.53
C PHE A 365 19.13 15.88 -7.71
N PRO A 366 18.01 15.32 -8.21
CA PRO A 366 17.27 15.94 -9.30
C PRO A 366 16.75 17.30 -8.87
N SER A 367 16.87 18.29 -9.77
CA SER A 367 16.19 19.57 -9.62
C SER A 367 14.86 19.47 -10.36
N TYR A 368 13.77 19.57 -9.63
CA TYR A 368 12.45 19.64 -10.23
C TYR A 368 12.19 21.05 -10.76
N ASN A 369 11.78 21.12 -12.03
CA ASN A 369 11.35 22.35 -12.64
C ASN A 369 9.83 22.45 -12.54
N THR A 370 9.30 23.31 -11.67
CA THR A 370 7.87 23.52 -11.51
C THR A 370 7.18 24.13 -12.75
N ALA A 371 7.94 24.47 -13.80
CA ALA A 371 7.39 24.87 -15.09
C ALA A 371 7.07 23.66 -16.00
N SER A 372 7.63 22.47 -15.73
CA SER A 372 7.23 21.22 -16.37
C SER A 372 6.31 20.50 -15.41
N GLU A 373 5.04 20.41 -15.76
CA GLU A 373 4.04 19.67 -14.97
C GLU A 373 4.41 18.18 -14.96
N GLN A 374 5.10 17.75 -13.89
CA GLN A 374 5.42 16.34 -13.58
C GLN A 374 4.51 15.81 -12.47
N LEU A 375 3.27 16.35 -12.41
CA LEU A 375 2.27 15.89 -11.45
C LEU A 375 2.03 14.38 -11.59
N HIS A 376 1.71 13.74 -10.46
CA HIS A 376 1.51 12.30 -10.36
C HIS A 376 2.79 11.45 -10.48
N GLU A 377 3.93 12.06 -10.14
CA GLU A 377 5.12 11.36 -9.70
C GLU A 377 5.28 11.63 -8.20
N ALA A 378 5.16 10.61 -7.35
CA ALA A 378 5.12 10.78 -5.89
C ALA A 378 6.28 11.63 -5.34
N GLY A 379 7.48 11.53 -5.93
CA GLY A 379 8.64 12.34 -5.53
C GLY A 379 8.47 13.82 -5.85
N TYR A 380 7.82 14.15 -6.97
CA TYR A 380 7.52 15.52 -7.37
C TYR A 380 6.36 16.09 -6.52
N ASP A 381 5.32 15.31 -6.28
CA ASP A 381 4.17 15.76 -5.47
C ASP A 381 4.57 15.95 -4.00
N ALA A 382 5.45 15.12 -3.45
CA ALA A 382 6.08 15.36 -2.16
C ALA A 382 6.91 16.66 -2.14
N TYR A 383 7.65 16.96 -3.22
CA TYR A 383 8.40 18.21 -3.34
C TYR A 383 7.47 19.44 -3.32
N ILE A 384 6.41 19.44 -4.15
CA ILE A 384 5.45 20.55 -4.18
C ILE A 384 4.74 20.70 -2.84
N THR A 385 4.36 19.60 -2.21
CA THR A 385 3.74 19.57 -0.88
C THR A 385 4.59 20.29 0.16
N GLY A 386 5.92 20.04 0.14
CA GLY A 386 6.85 20.75 1.01
C GLY A 386 6.95 22.24 0.71
N LEU A 387 6.96 22.66 -0.58
CA LEU A 387 6.94 24.06 -0.96
C LEU A 387 5.65 24.77 -0.49
N CYS A 388 4.50 24.12 -0.65
CA CYS A 388 3.22 24.63 -0.18
C CYS A 388 3.24 24.83 1.34
N PHE A 389 3.76 23.87 2.09
CA PHE A 389 3.91 23.98 3.54
C PHE A 389 4.77 25.18 3.93
N ILE A 390 5.96 25.33 3.34
CA ILE A 390 6.88 26.44 3.65
C ILE A 390 6.22 27.80 3.36
N SER A 391 5.59 27.93 2.18
CA SER A 391 4.93 29.19 1.77
C SER A 391 3.82 29.58 2.74
N MET A 392 2.98 28.63 3.14
CA MET A 392 1.91 28.89 4.12
C MET A 392 2.47 29.16 5.50
N ALA A 393 3.48 28.43 5.96
CA ALA A 393 4.11 28.66 7.26
C ALA A 393 4.77 30.06 7.34
N ASN A 394 5.49 30.47 6.29
CA ASN A 394 6.12 31.78 6.22
C ASN A 394 5.08 32.91 6.16
N TYR A 395 3.96 32.68 5.48
CA TYR A 395 2.84 33.61 5.50
C TYR A 395 2.30 33.83 6.92
N LEU A 396 2.11 32.78 7.71
CA LEU A 396 1.77 32.90 9.13
C LEU A 396 2.86 33.65 9.92
N GLY A 397 4.13 33.42 9.59
CA GLY A 397 5.27 34.12 10.19
C GLY A 397 5.23 35.63 9.98
N SER A 398 4.66 36.09 8.86
CA SER A 398 4.56 37.52 8.55
C SER A 398 3.64 38.29 9.51
N PHE A 399 2.74 37.65 10.22
CA PHE A 399 1.86 38.24 11.24
C PHE A 399 2.51 38.32 12.64
N LEU A 400 3.70 37.75 12.82
CA LEU A 400 4.41 37.84 14.09
C LEU A 400 5.02 39.24 14.29
N SER A 401 5.27 39.60 15.53
CA SER A 401 5.97 40.84 15.88
C SER A 401 7.28 40.49 16.61
N PRO A 402 8.44 40.71 16.01
CA PRO A 402 8.68 41.15 14.62
C PRO A 402 8.29 40.08 13.58
N PRO A 403 7.96 40.48 12.34
CA PRO A 403 7.65 39.55 11.25
C PRO A 403 8.83 38.62 10.96
N LYS A 404 8.53 37.35 10.67
CA LYS A 404 9.53 36.34 10.32
C LYS A 404 9.32 35.85 8.90
N GLY A 405 10.37 35.88 8.11
CA GLY A 405 10.40 35.31 6.74
C GLY A 405 10.62 33.81 6.71
N TYR A 406 11.08 33.25 7.83
CA TYR A 406 11.30 31.81 8.01
C TYR A 406 10.56 31.33 9.26
N VAL A 407 9.83 30.23 9.12
CA VAL A 407 9.12 29.55 10.20
C VAL A 407 9.62 28.12 10.31
N SER A 408 10.32 27.82 11.40
CA SER A 408 10.80 26.47 11.69
C SER A 408 9.65 25.48 11.83
N SER A 409 9.88 24.23 11.43
CA SER A 409 8.97 23.09 11.64
C SER A 409 8.61 22.80 13.11
N GLN A 410 9.31 23.44 14.05
CA GLN A 410 9.06 23.38 15.50
C GLN A 410 8.23 24.58 16.02
N SER A 411 7.89 25.52 15.15
CA SER A 411 7.25 26.77 15.56
C SER A 411 5.86 26.55 16.14
N LYS A 412 5.57 27.31 17.22
CA LYS A 412 4.24 27.26 17.86
C LYS A 412 3.11 27.71 16.94
N ILE A 413 3.42 28.54 15.91
CA ILE A 413 2.40 29.09 15.01
C ILE A 413 1.76 28.07 14.10
N ILE A 414 2.48 26.98 13.77
CA ILE A 414 1.97 25.88 12.95
C ILE A 414 1.43 24.71 13.78
N ARG A 415 1.63 24.74 15.11
CA ARG A 415 1.19 23.68 16.03
C ARG A 415 -0.33 23.38 15.98
N PRO A 416 -1.23 24.36 15.73
CA PRO A 416 -2.66 24.09 15.60
C PRO A 416 -3.03 23.13 14.47
N PHE A 417 -2.14 22.91 13.50
CA PHE A 417 -2.35 22.00 12.36
C PHE A 417 -1.75 20.61 12.59
N PHE A 418 -0.96 20.41 13.67
CA PHE A 418 -0.31 19.12 13.93
C PHE A 418 -1.33 18.04 14.26
N ASN A 419 -0.98 16.82 13.84
CA ASN A 419 -1.67 15.58 14.14
C ASN A 419 -3.17 15.60 13.79
N LYS A 420 -3.47 16.26 12.67
CA LYS A 420 -4.81 16.37 12.08
C LYS A 420 -4.73 16.01 10.61
N LEU A 421 -5.46 14.97 10.20
CA LEU A 421 -5.54 14.51 8.83
C LEU A 421 -6.82 15.00 8.17
N PHE A 422 -6.72 15.58 6.99
CA PHE A 422 -7.87 16.09 6.25
C PHE A 422 -8.88 14.97 5.95
N LEU A 423 -10.16 15.24 6.21
CA LEU A 423 -11.27 14.34 5.88
C LEU A 423 -12.00 14.84 4.63
N MET A 424 -11.64 14.28 3.47
CA MET A 424 -12.21 14.69 2.20
C MET A 424 -13.72 14.39 2.13
N ARG A 425 -14.51 15.34 1.63
CA ARG A 425 -15.96 15.21 1.40
C ARG A 425 -16.77 14.93 2.66
N ILE A 426 -16.31 15.33 3.83
CA ILE A 426 -17.14 15.46 5.03
C ILE A 426 -17.47 16.94 5.23
N MET A 427 -18.75 17.25 5.40
CA MET A 427 -19.23 18.64 5.37
C MET A 427 -18.88 19.42 6.64
N ASP A 428 -18.93 18.79 7.81
CA ASP A 428 -18.90 19.44 9.12
C ASP A 428 -17.74 18.95 10.02
N ILE A 429 -16.99 17.93 9.58
CA ILE A 429 -15.80 17.41 10.27
C ILE A 429 -14.62 17.45 9.30
N PRO A 430 -13.85 18.54 9.27
CA PRO A 430 -12.80 18.74 8.27
C PRO A 430 -11.55 17.87 8.50
N TYR A 431 -11.37 17.28 9.67
CA TYR A 431 -10.17 16.49 9.98
C TYR A 431 -10.43 15.38 10.99
N LEU A 432 -9.63 14.35 10.89
CA LEU A 432 -9.41 13.33 11.90
C LEU A 432 -8.37 13.85 12.90
N ASN A 433 -8.68 13.87 14.18
CA ASN A 433 -7.75 14.30 15.23
C ASN A 433 -7.00 13.10 15.80
N LEU A 434 -5.70 13.00 15.55
CA LEU A 434 -4.86 11.90 16.03
C LEU A 434 -4.54 11.99 17.52
N GLU A 435 -4.52 13.19 18.12
CA GLU A 435 -4.13 13.41 19.53
C GLU A 435 -5.30 13.56 20.49
N GLY A 436 -6.52 13.30 20.06
CA GLY A 436 -7.65 13.49 20.96
C GLY A 436 -9.00 13.15 20.34
N PRO A 437 -10.09 13.59 20.99
CA PRO A 437 -11.42 13.34 20.47
C PRO A 437 -11.63 14.10 19.13
N ASP A 438 -12.38 13.46 18.25
CA ASP A 438 -12.82 14.10 17.02
C ASP A 438 -13.94 15.11 17.27
N LEU A 439 -14.11 16.01 16.31
CA LEU A 439 -15.21 16.97 16.35
C LEU A 439 -16.55 16.23 16.31
N GLN A 440 -17.45 16.66 17.16
CA GLN A 440 -18.84 16.17 17.21
C GLN A 440 -19.81 17.34 16.98
N PRO A 441 -20.06 17.68 15.69
CA PRO A 441 -20.98 18.76 15.36
C PRO A 441 -22.41 18.40 15.77
N LYS A 442 -23.18 19.39 16.22
CA LYS A 442 -24.61 19.23 16.43
C LYS A 442 -25.31 19.12 15.09
N ARG A 443 -26.06 18.04 14.90
CA ARG A 443 -26.80 17.74 13.67
C ARG A 443 -28.31 17.73 13.86
N ASP A 444 -28.79 18.50 14.83
CA ASP A 444 -30.22 18.57 15.19
C ASP A 444 -31.10 19.03 14.00
N ASN A 445 -30.51 19.82 13.09
CA ASN A 445 -31.19 20.33 11.89
C ASN A 445 -30.92 19.50 10.62
N VAL A 446 -30.22 18.37 10.75
CA VAL A 446 -29.97 17.46 9.62
C VAL A 446 -31.07 16.43 9.54
N LEU A 447 -31.73 16.34 8.39
CA LEU A 447 -32.80 15.41 8.12
C LEU A 447 -32.35 14.34 7.16
N HIS A 448 -32.68 13.09 7.46
CA HIS A 448 -32.56 12.00 6.48
C HIS A 448 -33.90 11.86 5.75
N VAL A 449 -33.87 12.04 4.42
CA VAL A 449 -35.05 11.94 3.57
C VAL A 449 -34.88 10.79 2.60
N ALA A 450 -35.69 9.76 2.75
CA ALA A 450 -35.81 8.69 1.79
C ALA A 450 -36.93 9.02 0.78
N PHE A 451 -36.67 8.83 -0.52
CA PHE A 451 -37.60 9.17 -1.58
C PHE A 451 -37.57 8.15 -2.72
N PRO A 452 -38.64 8.05 -3.54
CA PRO A 452 -38.72 7.14 -4.66
C PRO A 452 -37.58 7.37 -5.69
N LYS A 453 -37.16 6.30 -6.37
CA LYS A 453 -36.09 6.36 -7.38
C LYS A 453 -36.41 7.27 -8.56
N GLU A 454 -37.69 7.45 -8.84
CA GLU A 454 -38.19 8.27 -9.95
C GLU A 454 -37.96 9.77 -9.72
N TRP A 455 -37.79 10.17 -8.46
CA TRP A 455 -37.53 11.56 -8.13
C TRP A 455 -36.10 11.96 -8.48
N LYS A 456 -35.96 13.13 -9.07
CA LYS A 456 -34.68 13.75 -9.37
C LYS A 456 -34.26 14.66 -8.22
N THR A 457 -33.00 14.96 -8.15
CA THR A 457 -32.45 15.92 -7.19
C THR A 457 -33.13 17.29 -7.31
N SER A 458 -33.52 17.71 -8.54
CA SER A 458 -34.31 18.92 -8.80
C SER A 458 -35.65 18.95 -8.07
N ASP A 459 -36.32 17.79 -7.96
CA ASP A 459 -37.64 17.70 -7.33
C ASP A 459 -37.52 17.89 -5.81
N LEU A 460 -36.42 17.39 -5.23
CA LEU A 460 -36.08 17.61 -3.82
C LEU A 460 -35.72 19.09 -3.57
N TYR A 461 -34.92 19.69 -4.43
CA TYR A 461 -34.62 21.13 -4.31
C TYR A 461 -35.89 21.97 -4.40
N GLN A 462 -36.78 21.64 -5.29
CA GLN A 462 -38.06 22.34 -5.44
C GLN A 462 -38.94 22.16 -4.17
N LEU A 463 -39.03 20.95 -3.64
CA LEU A 463 -39.79 20.64 -2.43
C LEU A 463 -39.26 21.40 -1.21
N PHE A 464 -37.95 21.47 -1.06
CA PHE A 464 -37.30 22.04 0.14
C PHE A 464 -36.81 23.48 -0.07
N SER A 465 -36.96 24.06 -1.26
CA SER A 465 -36.48 25.42 -1.58
C SER A 465 -37.00 26.50 -0.64
N ALA A 466 -38.24 26.37 -0.20
CA ALA A 466 -38.87 27.31 0.73
C ALA A 466 -38.22 27.29 2.14
N PHE A 467 -37.46 26.27 2.47
CA PHE A 467 -36.87 26.08 3.81
C PHE A 467 -35.34 26.24 3.80
N ALA A 468 -34.73 26.66 2.69
CA ALA A 468 -33.27 26.82 2.55
C ALA A 468 -32.47 25.55 2.98
N VAL A 469 -32.94 24.35 2.61
CA VAL A 469 -32.34 23.08 3.01
C VAL A 469 -31.32 22.63 1.97
N ASN A 470 -30.08 22.31 2.41
CA ASN A 470 -29.08 21.65 1.59
C ASN A 470 -29.37 20.14 1.53
N THR A 471 -29.48 19.58 0.33
CA THR A 471 -29.83 18.16 0.14
C THR A 471 -28.67 17.33 -0.39
N SER A 472 -28.39 16.17 0.25
CA SER A 472 -27.52 15.13 -0.30
C SER A 472 -28.32 13.84 -0.53
N LYS A 473 -28.16 13.17 -1.68
CA LYS A 473 -29.07 12.14 -2.17
C LYS A 473 -28.69 10.71 -1.78
N TYR A 474 -29.62 10.01 -1.06
CA TYR A 474 -29.60 8.52 -0.98
C TYR A 474 -31.02 8.01 -0.75
N ALA A 475 -31.61 7.13 -1.58
CA ALA A 475 -32.74 6.34 -1.15
C ALA A 475 -33.57 5.50 -2.10
N GLU A 476 -34.35 4.55 -1.52
CA GLU A 476 -35.37 3.74 -2.20
C GLU A 476 -36.79 3.86 -1.60
N SER A 477 -37.03 4.66 -0.58
CA SER A 477 -38.35 4.83 0.02
C SER A 477 -38.55 6.22 0.62
N TYR A 478 -39.84 6.62 0.82
CA TYR A 478 -40.15 7.93 1.36
C TYR A 478 -40.31 7.88 2.88
N ARG A 479 -39.34 8.43 3.62
CA ARG A 479 -39.42 8.58 5.09
C ARG A 479 -38.61 9.80 5.51
N ILE A 480 -39.19 10.64 6.35
CA ILE A 480 -38.51 11.78 6.94
C ILE A 480 -38.26 11.47 8.41
N GLN A 481 -37.02 11.56 8.85
CA GLN A 481 -36.63 11.41 10.25
C GLN A 481 -35.44 12.29 10.53
N THR A 482 -35.13 12.60 11.78
CA THR A 482 -33.91 13.32 12.10
C THR A 482 -32.70 12.45 11.73
N TYR A 483 -31.58 13.10 11.41
CA TYR A 483 -30.35 12.35 11.13
C TYR A 483 -29.88 11.57 12.36
N ALA A 484 -30.09 12.12 13.56
CA ALA A 484 -29.81 11.44 14.82
C ALA A 484 -30.60 10.14 14.96
N ASP A 485 -31.93 10.16 14.75
CA ASP A 485 -32.78 8.97 14.81
C ASP A 485 -32.34 7.92 13.75
N TYR A 486 -31.91 8.39 12.56
CA TYR A 486 -31.42 7.50 11.52
C TYR A 486 -30.13 6.79 11.94
N ILE A 487 -29.18 7.52 12.52
CA ILE A 487 -27.90 6.96 12.98
C ILE A 487 -28.12 6.02 14.17
N GLU A 488 -28.96 6.39 15.13
CA GLU A 488 -29.29 5.55 16.27
C GLU A 488 -29.85 4.20 15.79
N LYS A 489 -30.82 4.22 14.91
CA LYS A 489 -31.42 3.00 14.33
C LYS A 489 -30.39 2.17 13.54
N LYS A 490 -29.53 2.81 12.77
CA LYS A 490 -28.45 2.15 12.02
C LYS A 490 -27.44 1.47 12.95
N ASN A 491 -27.11 2.11 14.07
CA ASN A 491 -26.24 1.53 15.09
C ASN A 491 -26.88 0.34 15.79
N GLU A 492 -28.16 0.40 16.11
CA GLU A 492 -28.92 -0.74 16.66
C GLU A 492 -28.95 -1.92 15.68
N GLU A 493 -29.18 -1.66 14.37
CA GLU A 493 -29.14 -2.69 13.34
C GLU A 493 -27.75 -3.32 13.21
N ASN A 494 -26.70 -2.52 13.31
CA ASN A 494 -25.31 -3.01 13.25
C ASN A 494 -24.95 -3.82 14.51
N GLN A 495 -25.36 -3.39 15.70
CA GLN A 495 -25.18 -4.14 16.94
C GLN A 495 -25.92 -5.48 16.89
N THR A 496 -27.13 -5.48 16.35
CA THR A 496 -27.92 -6.69 16.18
C THR A 496 -27.24 -7.66 15.20
N LYS A 497 -26.69 -7.16 14.10
CA LYS A 497 -25.91 -7.97 13.13
C LYS A 497 -24.64 -8.54 13.75
N ARG A 498 -23.91 -7.75 14.55
CA ARG A 498 -22.72 -8.22 15.30
C ARG A 498 -23.11 -9.34 16.28
N LYS A 499 -24.17 -9.14 17.05
CA LYS A 499 -24.67 -10.15 18.00
C LYS A 499 -25.10 -11.45 17.32
N TRP A 500 -25.76 -11.38 16.17
CA TRP A 500 -26.11 -12.56 15.38
C TRP A 500 -24.89 -13.28 14.81
N ALA A 501 -23.87 -12.55 14.39
CA ALA A 501 -22.62 -13.14 13.97
C ALA A 501 -21.91 -13.86 15.13
N GLU A 502 -21.83 -13.25 16.31
CA GLU A 502 -21.23 -13.86 17.51
C GLU A 502 -22.01 -15.09 17.99
N ASP A 503 -23.34 -15.04 17.98
CA ASP A 503 -24.18 -16.18 18.37
C ASP A 503 -24.08 -17.33 17.34
N GLY A 504 -23.95 -17.00 16.06
CA GLY A 504 -23.69 -17.99 15.00
C GLY A 504 -22.32 -18.69 15.18
N TRP A 505 -21.29 -17.98 15.61
CA TRP A 505 -19.99 -18.55 15.96
C TRP A 505 -20.06 -19.45 17.20
N LYS A 506 -20.77 -19.04 18.24
CA LYS A 506 -20.97 -19.85 19.47
C LYS A 506 -21.73 -21.14 19.18
N ASP A 507 -22.68 -21.12 18.26
CA ASP A 507 -23.40 -22.33 17.83
C ASP A 507 -22.54 -23.27 16.99
N LEU A 508 -21.64 -22.74 16.17
CA LEU A 508 -20.65 -23.51 15.44
C LEU A 508 -19.61 -24.16 16.37
N GLU A 509 -19.15 -23.43 17.39
CA GLU A 509 -18.28 -23.99 18.45
C GLU A 509 -18.99 -25.07 19.28
N ARG A 510 -20.25 -24.86 19.66
CA ARG A 510 -21.03 -25.89 20.39
C ARG A 510 -21.25 -27.15 19.55
N LYS A 511 -21.41 -27.04 18.23
CA LYS A 511 -21.50 -28.18 17.32
C LYS A 511 -20.16 -28.90 17.13
N ARG A 512 -19.05 -28.19 17.28
CA ARG A 512 -17.70 -28.76 17.19
C ARG A 512 -17.29 -29.52 18.46
N LEU A 513 -17.87 -29.23 19.60
CA LEU A 513 -17.53 -29.80 20.92
C LEU A 513 -18.39 -31.03 21.31
N LYS A 514 -19.28 -31.52 20.44
CA LYS A 514 -19.99 -32.77 20.70
C LYS A 514 -19.19 -33.94 20.10
N PRO A 515 -18.62 -34.87 20.92
CA PRO A 515 -17.98 -36.06 20.40
C PRO A 515 -19.05 -37.01 19.85
N GLN A 516 -19.08 -37.19 18.54
CA GLN A 516 -19.76 -38.33 17.95
C GLN A 516 -18.86 -39.56 18.05
N TYR A 517 -19.12 -40.40 19.07
CA TYR A 517 -18.79 -41.79 19.02
C TYR A 517 -19.79 -42.46 18.09
N ASN A 518 -19.32 -42.90 16.92
CA ASN A 518 -19.78 -44.16 16.31
C ASN A 518 -18.80 -44.61 15.24
N SER A 519 -18.39 -45.84 15.48
CA SER A 519 -17.60 -46.76 14.65
C SER A 519 -18.19 -46.93 13.25
N TYR A 520 -17.34 -46.78 12.21
CA TYR A 520 -17.17 -47.70 11.09
C TYR A 520 -16.07 -47.17 10.15
N ILE A 521 -15.02 -47.94 10.02
CA ILE A 521 -13.98 -47.75 9.01
C ILE A 521 -14.41 -48.50 7.75
N PRO A 522 -14.22 -47.92 6.56
CA PRO A 522 -13.43 -48.62 5.55
C PRO A 522 -12.31 -47.76 4.94
N GLN A 523 -11.27 -48.46 4.59
CA GLN A 523 -9.99 -48.03 4.08
C GLN A 523 -10.07 -47.35 2.70
N ASN A 524 -9.00 -46.55 2.47
CA ASN A 524 -8.50 -46.00 1.20
C ASN A 524 -9.13 -44.69 0.73
N GLN A 525 -8.42 -43.60 1.06
CA GLN A 525 -7.97 -42.64 0.05
C GLN A 525 -7.03 -41.59 0.67
N ILE A 526 -6.00 -41.28 -0.07
CA ILE A 526 -4.89 -40.38 0.17
C ILE A 526 -5.40 -38.93 0.31
N PHE A 527 -5.07 -38.26 1.42
CA PHE A 527 -5.37 -36.83 1.58
C PHE A 527 -4.10 -35.97 1.52
N TYR A 528 -4.09 -35.06 0.57
CA TYR A 528 -3.24 -33.89 0.57
C TYR A 528 -3.85 -32.76 1.40
N GLY A 529 -2.98 -32.02 2.04
CA GLY A 529 -3.17 -31.08 3.12
C GLY A 529 -4.23 -29.99 2.99
N ASN A 530 -4.78 -29.64 4.13
CA ASN A 530 -5.79 -28.61 4.37
C ASN A 530 -5.21 -27.19 4.32
N CYS A 531 -5.73 -26.39 3.40
CA CYS A 531 -5.82 -24.95 3.57
C CYS A 531 -7.24 -24.61 4.03
N PHE A 532 -7.37 -23.96 5.17
CA PHE A 532 -8.64 -23.40 5.62
C PHE A 532 -8.96 -22.13 4.83
N VAL A 533 -10.01 -22.20 4.02
CA VAL A 533 -10.65 -21.03 3.40
C VAL A 533 -11.94 -20.80 4.17
N ALA A 534 -12.10 -19.60 4.73
CA ALA A 534 -13.34 -19.15 5.32
C ALA A 534 -14.44 -19.06 4.26
N PRO A 535 -15.68 -19.50 4.51
CA PRO A 535 -16.73 -19.46 3.50
C PRO A 535 -17.27 -18.05 3.33
N SER A 536 -17.15 -17.52 2.11
CA SER A 536 -17.90 -16.36 1.66
C SER A 536 -19.38 -16.72 1.56
N PHE A 537 -20.23 -15.98 2.24
CA PHE A 537 -21.68 -16.11 2.09
C PHE A 537 -22.12 -15.53 0.74
N ALA A 538 -22.32 -16.41 -0.24
CA ALA A 538 -23.04 -16.09 -1.44
C ALA A 538 -24.54 -16.11 -1.14
N VAL A 539 -25.18 -14.95 -1.18
CA VAL A 539 -26.64 -14.83 -1.19
C VAL A 539 -27.15 -15.38 -2.52
N LYS A 540 -27.76 -16.55 -2.50
CA LYS A 540 -28.52 -17.07 -3.65
C LYS A 540 -29.72 -16.19 -3.89
N ARG A 541 -29.71 -15.39 -4.93
CA ARG A 541 -30.93 -14.85 -5.54
C ARG A 541 -31.58 -15.98 -6.33
N SER A 542 -32.81 -16.34 -5.94
CA SER A 542 -33.67 -17.20 -6.75
C SER A 542 -34.07 -16.46 -8.00
N MET A 543 -33.67 -16.97 -9.15
CA MET A 543 -34.21 -16.51 -10.44
C MET A 543 -35.48 -17.29 -10.70
N SER A 544 -36.59 -16.58 -10.84
CA SER A 544 -37.82 -17.10 -11.43
C SER A 544 -37.65 -17.24 -12.96
N PRO A 545 -38.21 -18.26 -13.58
CA PRO A 545 -38.06 -18.45 -15.01
C PRO A 545 -38.90 -17.45 -15.81
N ILE A 546 -38.28 -16.85 -16.79
CA ILE A 546 -38.94 -16.02 -17.81
C ILE A 546 -39.60 -16.97 -18.80
N GLN A 547 -40.90 -16.85 -18.96
CA GLN A 547 -41.66 -17.48 -20.04
C GLN A 547 -41.27 -16.88 -21.37
N GLU A 548 -40.89 -17.72 -22.32
CA GLU A 548 -40.78 -17.38 -23.75
C GLU A 548 -42.18 -17.23 -24.34
N GLU A 549 -42.52 -16.08 -24.83
CA GLU A 549 -43.60 -15.91 -25.80
C GLU A 549 -43.02 -15.94 -27.20
N THR A 550 -43.38 -16.99 -27.91
CA THR A 550 -43.19 -17.15 -29.36
C THR A 550 -44.22 -16.35 -30.14
N THR A 551 -43.79 -15.50 -31.07
CA THR A 551 -44.58 -15.12 -32.22
C THR A 551 -43.75 -15.29 -33.51
N ALA A 552 -44.32 -16.14 -34.34
CA ALA A 552 -43.82 -16.48 -35.67
C ALA A 552 -44.27 -15.45 -36.74
N SER A 553 -43.56 -15.46 -37.81
CA SER A 553 -43.89 -15.26 -39.26
C SER A 553 -42.92 -14.28 -39.91
N GLU A 554 -42.43 -14.40 -41.07
CA GLU A 554 -42.52 -15.26 -42.27
C GLU A 554 -41.38 -14.84 -43.22
N ASP A 555 -40.82 -15.83 -43.83
CA ASP A 555 -40.18 -15.94 -45.14
C ASP A 555 -39.78 -14.68 -45.96
N THR A 556 -38.56 -14.68 -46.48
CA THR A 556 -38.29 -14.94 -47.91
C THR A 556 -36.80 -15.10 -48.24
N GLU A 557 -36.60 -16.02 -49.11
CA GLU A 557 -35.39 -16.65 -49.65
C GLU A 557 -34.48 -15.74 -50.50
N VAL A 558 -33.25 -16.21 -50.63
CA VAL A 558 -32.49 -16.56 -51.84
C VAL A 558 -31.53 -15.50 -52.42
N HIS A 559 -30.25 -15.67 -52.43
CA HIS A 559 -29.36 -16.32 -53.39
C HIS A 559 -27.87 -16.08 -53.12
N THR A 560 -27.19 -17.18 -53.20
CA THR A 560 -25.75 -17.40 -53.37
C THR A 560 -25.08 -16.60 -54.49
N ARG A 561 -23.80 -16.26 -54.33
CA ARG A 561 -22.66 -16.77 -55.13
C ARG A 561 -21.30 -16.14 -54.77
N GLU A 562 -20.38 -17.04 -54.64
CA GLU A 562 -18.92 -17.00 -54.73
C GLU A 562 -18.32 -16.04 -55.77
N ASN A 563 -17.16 -15.46 -55.49
CA ASN A 563 -15.85 -15.78 -56.09
C ASN A 563 -14.84 -14.65 -55.89
N ASP A 564 -13.71 -15.01 -55.35
CA ASP A 564 -12.39 -14.41 -55.48
C ASP A 564 -11.87 -14.59 -56.93
N PRO A 565 -10.79 -14.00 -57.43
CA PRO A 565 -9.64 -13.32 -56.85
C PRO A 565 -9.00 -12.15 -57.68
N SER A 566 -7.91 -11.66 -57.13
CA SER A 566 -6.72 -11.08 -57.81
C SER A 566 -6.53 -9.55 -57.91
N ASN A 567 -5.47 -9.13 -57.25
CA ASN A 567 -4.55 -8.00 -57.45
C ASN A 567 -4.03 -7.90 -58.93
N PRO A 568 -3.41 -6.84 -59.45
CA PRO A 568 -2.59 -5.81 -58.81
C PRO A 568 -2.58 -4.41 -59.50
N GLY A 569 -1.93 -3.42 -58.82
CA GLY A 569 -1.13 -2.45 -59.63
C GLY A 569 -1.36 -0.96 -59.45
N ALA A 570 -0.41 -0.33 -58.82
CA ALA A 570 0.34 0.87 -59.23
C ALA A 570 -0.28 2.28 -59.26
N THR A 571 0.38 3.12 -58.51
CA THR A 571 0.93 4.46 -58.81
C THR A 571 0.06 5.72 -58.84
N GLU A 572 0.55 6.64 -58.05
CA GLU A 572 0.93 8.05 -58.29
C GLU A 572 -0.01 9.21 -57.91
N GLN A 573 0.61 10.05 -57.06
CA GLN A 573 0.68 11.53 -57.07
C GLN A 573 -0.61 12.34 -56.87
N GLY A 574 -0.74 13.13 -55.82
CA GLY A 574 -0.10 14.44 -55.75
C GLY A 574 -1.12 15.56 -55.59
N LYS A 575 -0.88 16.43 -54.64
CA LYS A 575 -1.18 17.88 -54.54
C LYS A 575 -2.13 18.36 -53.44
N LYS A 576 -1.48 19.00 -52.44
CA LYS A 576 -1.95 20.22 -51.75
C LYS A 576 -2.09 21.37 -52.78
N PRO A 577 -2.70 22.56 -52.54
CA PRO A 577 -2.86 23.29 -51.27
C PRO A 577 -4.04 24.31 -51.19
N LYS A 578 -4.02 25.11 -50.11
CA LYS A 578 -4.35 26.54 -49.92
C LYS A 578 -5.62 26.94 -49.14
N ASN A 579 -5.33 27.49 -47.97
CA ASN A 579 -5.63 28.83 -47.42
C ASN A 579 -6.81 29.68 -47.96
N HIS A 580 -7.61 30.20 -47.01
CA HIS A 580 -8.04 31.61 -46.88
C HIS A 580 -8.62 31.83 -45.47
N LYS A 581 -7.99 32.61 -44.57
CA LYS A 581 -8.02 34.05 -44.25
C LYS A 581 -9.37 34.61 -43.83
N ARG A 582 -9.37 35.03 -42.52
CA ARG A 582 -9.84 36.26 -41.88
C ARG A 582 -11.28 36.77 -42.14
N GLN A 583 -11.98 37.00 -40.99
CA GLN A 583 -12.43 38.38 -40.64
C GLN A 583 -12.76 38.50 -39.16
N LYS A 584 -12.18 39.57 -38.54
CA LYS A 584 -12.53 40.17 -37.26
C LYS A 584 -13.83 40.99 -37.43
N ILE A 585 -14.67 41.00 -36.39
CA ILE A 585 -15.48 42.17 -36.07
C ILE A 585 -15.56 42.32 -34.55
N ASP A 586 -15.11 43.48 -34.08
CA ASP A 586 -15.26 44.05 -32.74
C ASP A 586 -16.71 44.47 -32.48
N SER A 587 -17.18 44.31 -31.26
CA SER A 587 -17.95 45.35 -30.56
C SER A 587 -18.24 44.95 -29.09
N THR A 588 -17.90 45.83 -28.19
CA THR A 588 -18.10 45.83 -26.74
C THR A 588 -19.53 46.30 -26.34
N PRO A 589 -19.88 46.39 -25.04
CA PRO A 589 -21.01 45.69 -24.41
C PRO A 589 -22.21 46.65 -24.09
N PRO A 590 -23.22 46.15 -23.41
CA PRO A 590 -23.64 46.85 -22.19
C PRO A 590 -23.92 45.94 -20.99
N GLU A 591 -23.73 46.59 -19.84
CA GLU A 591 -23.92 46.19 -18.47
C GLU A 591 -25.35 45.74 -18.13
N THR A 592 -25.35 45.04 -16.99
CA THR A 592 -26.33 44.90 -15.88
C THR A 592 -27.14 43.62 -15.85
N SER A 593 -26.93 42.83 -14.89
CA SER A 593 -27.66 42.66 -13.63
C SER A 593 -27.37 41.33 -12.98
N ASP A 594 -27.03 41.45 -11.76
CA ASP A 594 -27.00 40.57 -10.62
C ASP A 594 -28.02 39.40 -10.68
N SER A 595 -27.52 38.18 -10.60
CA SER A 595 -28.18 37.08 -9.88
C SER A 595 -27.15 36.01 -9.56
N GLY A 596 -26.76 35.95 -8.27
CA GLY A 596 -25.91 34.92 -7.72
C GLY A 596 -26.49 33.52 -7.95
N SER A 597 -25.78 32.71 -8.69
CA SER A 597 -25.90 31.25 -8.60
C SER A 597 -24.62 30.73 -8.00
N SER A 598 -24.73 30.34 -6.73
CA SER A 598 -23.75 29.51 -6.04
C SER A 598 -23.53 28.23 -6.84
N GLY A 599 -22.43 28.18 -7.58
CA GLY A 599 -21.97 26.96 -8.23
C GLY A 599 -21.60 25.95 -7.16
N LEU A 600 -22.50 25.02 -6.92
CA LEU A 600 -22.25 23.78 -6.19
C LEU A 600 -21.42 22.87 -7.06
N PHE A 601 -20.13 22.73 -6.71
CA PHE A 601 -19.25 21.62 -6.97
C PHE A 601 -19.49 20.87 -8.29
N GLU A 602 -18.93 21.37 -9.36
CA GLU A 602 -18.50 20.51 -10.46
C GLU A 602 -17.34 19.65 -9.93
N VAL A 603 -17.55 18.34 -9.94
CA VAL A 603 -16.52 17.35 -9.67
C VAL A 603 -15.57 17.43 -10.87
N PRO A 604 -14.29 17.76 -10.70
CA PRO A 604 -13.36 17.51 -11.79
C PRO A 604 -13.34 16.01 -12.05
N ASP A 605 -13.55 15.58 -13.29
CA ASP A 605 -13.41 14.18 -13.72
C ASP A 605 -11.96 13.68 -13.63
N THR A 606 -11.07 14.46 -13.04
CA THR A 606 -9.66 14.14 -12.84
C THR A 606 -9.27 14.46 -11.40
N TRP A 607 -8.54 13.54 -10.82
CA TRP A 607 -7.95 13.54 -9.48
C TRP A 607 -6.97 14.68 -9.26
#